data_aa61eb876c4a01fdfc1ba4ead265b6db
#
_entry.id   aa61eb876c4a01fdfc1ba4ead265b6db
#
_cell.length_a   1.000
_cell.length_b   1.000
_cell.length_c   1.000
_cell.angle_alpha   90.00
_cell.angle_beta   90.00
_cell.angle_gamma   90.00
#
_symmetry.space_group_name_H-M   'P 1'
#
loop_
_entity.id
_entity.type
_entity.pdbx_description
1 polymer ?
#
loop_
_entity_poly.entity_id
_entity_poly.type
_entity_poly.pdbx_seq_one_letter_code
_entity_poly.pdbx_strand_id
1 'polypeptide(L)'
;HRYIRRQRQMCIRDSSRGMPAEGAGTIWNPQLRGGQSYAGESDDKGEILDFNIVTFNSGGTGARPNKDGLSATAFPSGVRTMPVEATENAAPVLFRRKEYRPDSGGAGRWRGGLGQVMEIEGKDQQPFNVLAMFDRVHHPPRGRAGGEEGTAGRVSLVSGKKLRVKGEQTIPRGDRLKLELPGGGGFGNPYTCEPERVQEDFKDGLISAESATKHYGVVFHEDGQVDEEATLKMRKNRT
;
A
#
# COMPACT_ATOMS: atom_id res chain seq x y z
N HIS A 1 15.74 -5.20 -34.88
CA HIS A 1 14.72 -5.47 -33.83
C HIS A 1 14.97 -4.77 -32.49
N ARG A 2 16.22 -4.63 -32.00
CA ARG A 2 16.55 -3.88 -30.76
C ARG A 2 16.31 -2.36 -30.88
N TYR A 3 16.57 -1.78 -32.04
CA TYR A 3 16.38 -0.35 -32.28
C TYR A 3 14.91 0.06 -32.30
N ILE A 4 14.08 -0.74 -32.96
CA ILE A 4 12.63 -0.55 -33.03
C ILE A 4 11.97 -0.72 -31.64
N ARG A 5 12.46 -1.63 -30.79
CA ARG A 5 11.98 -1.76 -29.40
C ARG A 5 12.34 -0.52 -28.57
N ARG A 6 13.54 0.03 -28.69
CA ARG A 6 13.94 1.26 -27.98
C ARG A 6 13.14 2.48 -28.43
N GLN A 7 12.88 2.61 -29.72
CA GLN A 7 12.07 3.70 -30.29
C GLN A 7 10.60 3.60 -29.85
N ARG A 8 10.00 2.40 -29.85
CA ARG A 8 8.66 2.16 -29.31
C ARG A 8 8.59 2.44 -27.82
N GLN A 9 9.59 2.06 -27.04
CA GLN A 9 9.65 2.38 -25.62
C GLN A 9 9.81 3.88 -25.35
N MET A 10 10.55 4.60 -26.17
CA MET A 10 10.66 6.07 -26.08
C MET A 10 9.32 6.73 -26.42
N CYS A 11 8.69 6.39 -27.53
CA CYS A 11 7.39 6.95 -27.90
C CYS A 11 6.29 6.66 -26.86
N ILE A 12 6.30 5.48 -26.24
CA ILE A 12 5.39 5.15 -25.15
C ILE A 12 5.71 5.97 -23.89
N ARG A 13 6.98 6.15 -23.57
CA ARG A 13 7.44 7.00 -22.45
C ARG A 13 7.07 8.46 -22.60
N ASP A 14 7.12 8.98 -23.82
CA ASP A 14 6.82 10.38 -24.11
C ASP A 14 5.34 10.63 -24.35
N SER A 15 4.54 9.56 -24.51
CA SER A 15 3.10 9.69 -24.62
C SER A 15 2.47 9.86 -23.23
N SER A 16 2.05 11.09 -22.92
CA SER A 16 1.27 11.40 -21.71
C SER A 16 -0.05 10.62 -21.63
N ARG A 17 -0.52 10.07 -22.77
CA ARG A 17 -1.80 9.36 -22.88
C ARG A 17 -1.70 7.84 -22.69
N GLY A 18 -0.50 7.27 -22.66
CA GLY A 18 -0.31 5.81 -22.73
C GLY A 18 0.25 5.16 -21.47
N MET A 19 0.86 5.91 -20.55
CA MET A 19 1.55 5.32 -19.42
C MET A 19 0.98 5.76 -18.08
N PRO A 20 0.62 4.81 -17.20
CA PRO A 20 0.22 5.10 -15.83
C PRO A 20 1.43 5.60 -15.00
N ALA A 21 1.15 6.17 -13.85
CA ALA A 21 2.14 6.37 -12.80
C ALA A 21 2.65 5.02 -12.26
N GLU A 22 3.70 5.05 -11.45
CA GLU A 22 4.26 3.82 -10.89
C GLU A 22 3.32 3.21 -9.84
N GLY A 23 3.17 1.90 -9.87
CA GLY A 23 2.47 1.15 -8.82
C GLY A 23 3.39 0.67 -7.71
N ALA A 24 2.81 -0.04 -6.76
CA ALA A 24 3.48 -0.61 -5.59
C ALA A 24 4.63 -1.60 -5.92
N GLY A 25 4.82 -1.94 -7.18
CA GLY A 25 5.88 -2.85 -7.63
C GLY A 25 5.45 -4.31 -7.51
N THR A 26 6.32 -5.11 -6.92
CA THR A 26 6.04 -6.54 -6.72
C THR A 26 4.95 -6.77 -5.69
N ILE A 27 4.27 -7.91 -5.82
CA ILE A 27 3.37 -8.41 -4.78
C ILE A 27 4.19 -8.69 -3.52
N TRP A 28 3.69 -8.24 -2.36
CA TRP A 28 4.25 -8.62 -1.09
C TRP A 28 3.72 -9.99 -0.70
N ASN A 29 4.57 -10.99 -0.86
CA ASN A 29 4.26 -12.38 -0.60
C ASN A 29 5.14 -12.95 0.52
N PRO A 30 4.99 -12.46 1.78
CA PRO A 30 5.72 -13.01 2.89
C PRO A 30 5.42 -14.49 3.05
N GLN A 31 6.45 -15.27 3.23
CA GLN A 31 6.35 -16.65 3.65
C GLN A 31 6.38 -16.68 5.18
N LEU A 32 5.33 -17.21 5.77
CA LEU A 32 5.18 -17.35 7.21
C LEU A 32 5.46 -18.80 7.57
N ARG A 33 6.31 -19.01 8.56
CA ARG A 33 6.74 -20.33 9.02
C ARG A 33 6.68 -20.38 10.53
N GLY A 34 6.25 -21.46 11.08
CA GLY A 34 6.23 -21.69 12.53
C GLY A 34 6.21 -23.15 12.88
N GLY A 35 6.29 -23.45 14.15
CA GLY A 35 6.31 -24.82 14.68
C GLY A 35 7.64 -25.18 15.29
N GLN A 36 7.76 -26.44 15.80
CA GLN A 36 8.95 -26.92 16.49
C GLN A 36 10.21 -26.89 15.61
N SER A 37 10.08 -27.16 14.32
CA SER A 37 11.18 -27.16 13.36
C SER A 37 11.80 -25.78 13.11
N TYR A 38 11.13 -24.71 13.51
CA TYR A 38 11.54 -23.32 13.25
C TYR A 38 11.73 -22.50 14.51
N ALA A 39 11.28 -22.98 15.67
CA ALA A 39 11.50 -22.35 16.95
C ALA A 39 12.89 -22.76 17.47
N GLY A 40 13.82 -21.83 17.50
CA GLY A 40 15.22 -22.10 17.93
C GLY A 40 15.40 -22.46 19.39
N GLU A 41 14.36 -22.46 20.23
CA GLU A 41 14.34 -22.98 21.61
C GLU A 41 12.92 -23.33 21.98
N SER A 42 12.71 -24.58 22.37
CA SER A 42 11.45 -25.09 22.87
C SER A 42 11.22 -24.63 24.31
N ASP A 43 10.39 -23.60 24.51
CA ASP A 43 9.73 -23.44 25.79
C ASP A 43 8.56 -24.41 25.88
N ASP A 44 8.68 -25.30 26.80
CA ASP A 44 7.90 -26.47 27.18
C ASP A 44 6.40 -26.16 27.47
N LYS A 45 5.58 -25.79 26.47
CA LYS A 45 4.10 -25.82 26.65
C LYS A 45 3.34 -25.81 25.30
N GLY A 46 2.94 -26.99 24.89
CA GLY A 46 1.95 -27.18 23.83
C GLY A 46 2.56 -27.63 22.49
N GLU A 47 1.83 -28.49 21.77
CA GLU A 47 2.15 -28.86 20.41
C GLU A 47 2.13 -27.61 19.49
N ILE A 48 3.28 -27.12 19.13
CA ILE A 48 3.41 -26.07 18.13
C ILE A 48 3.30 -26.75 16.77
N LEU A 49 2.19 -26.53 16.07
CA LEU A 49 1.98 -27.09 14.74
C LEU A 49 2.97 -26.49 13.74
N ASP A 50 3.74 -27.34 13.08
CA ASP A 50 4.58 -26.94 11.97
C ASP A 50 3.71 -26.42 10.81
N PHE A 51 4.04 -25.24 10.33
CA PHE A 51 3.36 -24.67 9.17
C PHE A 51 4.31 -23.87 8.29
N ASN A 52 3.96 -23.79 7.03
CA ASN A 52 4.65 -22.99 6.05
C ASN A 52 3.63 -22.50 5.02
N ILE A 53 3.34 -21.22 5.01
CA ILE A 53 2.37 -20.62 4.10
C ILE A 53 2.93 -19.36 3.45
N VAL A 54 2.59 -19.15 2.18
CA VAL A 54 2.87 -17.92 1.45
C VAL A 54 1.59 -17.14 1.31
N THR A 55 1.57 -15.89 1.75
CA THR A 55 0.43 -15.00 1.57
C THR A 55 0.68 -14.05 0.40
N PHE A 56 -0.38 -13.66 -0.32
CA PHE A 56 -0.31 -12.77 -1.46
C PHE A 56 -1.01 -11.46 -1.12
N ASN A 57 -0.25 -10.37 -1.08
CA ASN A 57 -0.74 -9.07 -0.68
C ASN A 57 -0.28 -8.01 -1.67
N SER A 58 -1.23 -7.24 -2.19
CA SER A 58 -0.98 -6.22 -3.20
C SER A 58 -1.08 -4.82 -2.60
N GLY A 59 -0.18 -3.94 -3.02
CA GLY A 59 -0.29 -2.50 -2.77
C GLY A 59 -1.19 -1.81 -3.79
N GLY A 60 -1.07 -0.49 -3.89
CA GLY A 60 -1.82 0.30 -4.86
C GLY A 60 -1.20 0.29 -6.25
N THR A 61 -2.01 0.29 -7.31
CA THR A 61 -1.52 0.55 -8.67
C THR A 61 -1.34 2.05 -8.89
N GLY A 62 -0.46 2.43 -9.82
CA GLY A 62 -0.34 3.83 -10.24
C GLY A 62 -1.62 4.33 -10.92
N ALA A 63 -1.89 5.63 -10.75
CA ALA A 63 -2.98 6.30 -11.45
C ALA A 63 -2.75 6.30 -12.97
N ARG A 64 -3.84 6.31 -13.71
CA ARG A 64 -3.86 6.32 -15.18
C ARG A 64 -4.21 7.72 -15.70
N PRO A 65 -3.96 8.01 -16.98
CA PRO A 65 -4.25 9.34 -17.54
C PRO A 65 -5.71 9.81 -17.42
N ASN A 66 -6.64 8.90 -17.17
CA ASN A 66 -8.07 9.17 -17.12
C ASN A 66 -8.83 8.45 -15.99
N LYS A 67 -8.11 7.81 -15.08
CA LYS A 67 -8.70 7.05 -13.96
C LYS A 67 -7.73 6.95 -12.79
N ASP A 68 -8.27 6.84 -11.60
CA ASP A 68 -7.52 6.54 -10.40
C ASP A 68 -6.85 5.17 -10.47
N GLY A 69 -5.83 4.99 -9.65
CA GLY A 69 -5.19 3.71 -9.42
C GLY A 69 -6.15 2.76 -8.67
N LEU A 70 -5.97 1.47 -8.88
CA LEU A 70 -6.72 0.45 -8.17
C LEU A 70 -6.06 0.16 -6.82
N SER A 71 -6.85 0.15 -5.76
CA SER A 71 -6.38 -0.16 -4.41
C SER A 71 -6.22 -1.66 -4.23
N ALA A 72 -5.19 -2.08 -3.49
CA ALA A 72 -4.92 -3.47 -3.13
C ALA A 72 -4.96 -4.46 -4.32
N THR A 73 -4.47 -4.04 -5.47
CA THR A 73 -4.51 -4.82 -6.71
C THR A 73 -3.17 -4.81 -7.41
N ALA A 74 -2.68 -5.98 -7.82
CA ALA A 74 -1.45 -6.08 -8.58
C ALA A 74 -1.67 -5.77 -10.07
N PHE A 75 -0.78 -4.99 -10.64
CA PHE A 75 -0.74 -4.69 -12.07
C PHE A 75 0.53 -5.30 -12.70
N PRO A 76 0.45 -5.91 -13.88
CA PRO A 76 -0.71 -5.99 -14.80
C PRO A 76 -1.62 -7.21 -14.59
N SER A 77 -1.27 -8.12 -13.68
CA SER A 77 -1.90 -9.43 -13.54
C SER A 77 -3.31 -9.40 -12.94
N GLY A 78 -3.69 -8.31 -12.25
CA GLY A 78 -4.99 -8.20 -11.58
C GLY A 78 -5.15 -9.18 -10.40
N VAL A 79 -4.05 -9.74 -9.89
CA VAL A 79 -4.07 -10.64 -8.74
C VAL A 79 -4.65 -9.91 -7.54
N ARG A 80 -5.67 -10.51 -6.96
CA ARG A 80 -6.30 -10.03 -5.72
C ARG A 80 -5.58 -10.55 -4.50
N THR A 81 -5.82 -9.88 -3.39
CA THR A 81 -5.29 -10.30 -2.09
C THR A 81 -5.97 -11.58 -1.61
N MET A 82 -5.20 -12.45 -0.95
CA MET A 82 -5.71 -13.72 -0.42
C MET A 82 -6.74 -13.45 0.70
N PRO A 83 -7.87 -14.17 0.74
CA PRO A 83 -8.83 -14.06 1.82
C PRO A 83 -8.23 -14.40 3.19
N VAL A 84 -8.65 -13.70 4.24
CA VAL A 84 -8.18 -13.92 5.60
C VAL A 84 -8.56 -15.32 6.06
N GLU A 85 -9.81 -15.70 5.86
CA GLU A 85 -10.37 -16.99 6.27
C GLU A 85 -9.61 -18.17 5.66
N ALA A 86 -9.23 -18.06 4.39
CA ALA A 86 -8.45 -19.10 3.73
C ALA A 86 -7.04 -19.23 4.34
N THR A 87 -6.43 -18.12 4.75
CA THR A 87 -5.11 -18.12 5.37
C THR A 87 -5.17 -18.68 6.80
N GLU A 88 -6.14 -18.26 7.61
CA GLU A 88 -6.32 -18.68 9.00
C GLU A 88 -6.73 -20.15 9.11
N ASN A 89 -7.41 -20.71 8.09
CA ASN A 89 -7.70 -22.13 8.01
C ASN A 89 -6.48 -22.97 7.60
N ALA A 90 -5.56 -22.39 6.83
CA ALA A 90 -4.40 -23.10 6.31
C ALA A 90 -3.17 -23.05 7.24
N ALA A 91 -3.13 -22.09 8.17
CA ALA A 91 -2.01 -21.89 9.07
C ALA A 91 -2.47 -21.31 10.42
N PRO A 92 -1.76 -21.63 11.53
CA PRO A 92 -2.08 -21.10 12.85
C PRO A 92 -1.64 -19.65 13.01
N VAL A 93 -2.19 -18.77 12.19
CA VAL A 93 -2.02 -17.32 12.23
C VAL A 93 -3.36 -16.63 12.26
N LEU A 94 -3.41 -15.42 12.83
CA LEU A 94 -4.62 -14.60 12.94
C LEU A 94 -4.35 -13.21 12.36
N PHE A 95 -5.26 -12.74 11.51
CA PHE A 95 -5.23 -11.38 11.01
C PHE A 95 -6.03 -10.47 11.94
N ARG A 96 -5.35 -9.68 12.75
CA ARG A 96 -5.99 -8.70 13.64
C ARG A 96 -6.45 -7.46 12.91
N ARG A 97 -5.83 -7.17 11.76
CA ARG A 97 -6.14 -6.03 10.91
C ARG A 97 -5.82 -6.35 9.46
N LYS A 98 -6.72 -6.00 8.55
CA LYS A 98 -6.49 -6.02 7.11
C LYS A 98 -7.43 -5.03 6.44
N GLU A 99 -6.92 -3.85 6.12
CA GLU A 99 -7.71 -2.75 5.59
C GLU A 99 -6.90 -1.92 4.61
N TYR A 100 -7.55 -1.02 3.87
CA TYR A 100 -6.84 -0.02 3.09
C TYR A 100 -6.03 0.91 4.00
N ARG A 101 -4.90 1.37 3.48
CA ARG A 101 -4.06 2.35 4.14
C ARG A 101 -4.45 3.74 3.62
N PRO A 102 -5.20 4.56 4.38
CA PRO A 102 -5.54 5.92 3.98
C PRO A 102 -4.29 6.73 3.67
N ASP A 103 -4.40 7.75 2.82
CA ASP A 103 -3.31 8.64 2.41
C ASP A 103 -2.11 7.95 1.77
N SER A 104 -2.22 6.69 1.39
CA SER A 104 -1.10 5.96 0.80
C SER A 104 -0.96 6.15 -0.70
N GLY A 105 -2.03 6.45 -1.40
CA GLY A 105 -2.01 6.79 -2.82
C GLY A 105 -1.47 8.19 -3.06
N GLY A 106 -0.56 8.33 -4.01
CA GLY A 106 -0.03 9.64 -4.42
C GLY A 106 -1.13 10.56 -4.95
N ALA A 107 -1.09 11.83 -4.55
CA ALA A 107 -2.04 12.82 -5.01
C ALA A 107 -1.84 13.16 -6.49
N GLY A 108 -2.93 13.50 -7.17
CA GLY A 108 -2.93 13.84 -8.59
C GLY A 108 -4.32 14.28 -9.03
N ARG A 109 -4.46 14.73 -10.28
CA ARG A 109 -5.79 14.83 -10.88
C ARG A 109 -6.51 13.47 -10.80
N TRP A 110 -5.73 12.40 -10.87
CA TRP A 110 -6.12 11.03 -10.64
C TRP A 110 -5.24 10.47 -9.53
N ARG A 111 -5.86 10.01 -8.45
CA ARG A 111 -5.18 9.51 -7.26
C ARG A 111 -4.57 8.13 -7.53
N GLY A 112 -3.38 7.87 -6.98
CA GLY A 112 -2.81 6.53 -6.91
C GLY A 112 -3.67 5.58 -6.08
N GLY A 113 -3.66 4.30 -6.41
CA GLY A 113 -4.34 3.28 -5.62
C GLY A 113 -3.76 3.18 -4.21
N LEU A 114 -4.60 2.83 -3.24
CA LEU A 114 -4.18 2.66 -1.86
C LEU A 114 -3.46 1.33 -1.64
N GLY A 115 -2.46 1.35 -0.77
CA GLY A 115 -1.90 0.15 -0.18
C GLY A 115 -2.81 -0.45 0.90
N GLN A 116 -2.28 -1.43 1.63
CA GLN A 116 -2.97 -2.08 2.73
C GLN A 116 -2.17 -1.97 4.02
N VAL A 117 -2.87 -2.00 5.16
CA VAL A 117 -2.28 -2.26 6.47
C VAL A 117 -2.72 -3.64 6.92
N MET A 118 -1.78 -4.45 7.38
CA MET A 118 -2.07 -5.76 7.95
C MET A 118 -1.33 -5.94 9.25
N GLU A 119 -1.99 -6.57 10.21
CA GLU A 119 -1.40 -7.02 11.47
C GLU A 119 -1.66 -8.52 11.61
N ILE A 120 -0.58 -9.30 11.70
CA ILE A 120 -0.61 -10.76 11.74
C ILE A 120 0.01 -11.22 13.05
N GLU A 121 -0.70 -12.10 13.74
CA GLU A 121 -0.33 -12.68 15.02
C GLU A 121 -0.28 -14.20 14.88
N GLY A 122 0.64 -14.87 15.57
CA GLY A 122 0.60 -16.33 15.72
C GLY A 122 -0.56 -16.73 16.62
N LYS A 123 -1.31 -17.79 16.25
CA LYS A 123 -2.38 -18.34 17.08
C LYS A 123 -1.83 -18.67 18.46
N ASP A 124 -2.64 -18.41 19.50
CA ASP A 124 -2.25 -18.58 20.91
C ASP A 124 -0.95 -17.82 21.25
N GLN A 125 -0.73 -16.69 20.56
CA GLN A 125 0.46 -15.85 20.71
C GLN A 125 1.79 -16.56 20.43
N GLN A 126 1.77 -17.64 19.67
CA GLN A 126 2.99 -18.39 19.34
C GLN A 126 3.91 -17.55 18.45
N PRO A 127 5.24 -17.68 18.62
CA PRO A 127 6.19 -17.04 17.75
C PRO A 127 6.16 -17.69 16.37
N PHE A 128 6.50 -16.91 15.34
CA PHE A 128 6.63 -17.41 13.98
C PHE A 128 7.72 -16.64 13.22
N ASN A 129 8.22 -17.22 12.15
CA ASN A 129 9.19 -16.59 11.28
C ASN A 129 8.53 -16.00 10.05
N VAL A 130 9.02 -14.86 9.61
CA VAL A 130 8.67 -14.25 8.33
C VAL A 130 9.90 -14.20 7.44
N LEU A 131 9.79 -14.78 6.24
CA LEU A 131 10.77 -14.56 5.18
C LEU A 131 10.30 -13.35 4.36
N ALA A 132 10.98 -12.23 4.58
CA ALA A 132 10.68 -10.95 3.97
C ALA A 132 11.37 -10.80 2.61
N MET A 133 10.63 -10.34 1.60
CA MET A 133 11.14 -9.91 0.28
C MET A 133 10.28 -8.73 -0.17
N PHE A 134 10.48 -7.57 0.47
CA PHE A 134 9.62 -6.41 0.28
C PHE A 134 10.31 -5.34 -0.55
N ASP A 135 9.62 -4.87 -1.59
CA ASP A 135 10.05 -3.76 -2.43
C ASP A 135 9.34 -2.45 -2.07
N ARG A 136 9.78 -1.35 -2.68
CA ARG A 136 9.19 -0.02 -2.49
C ARG A 136 9.21 0.49 -1.05
N VAL A 137 10.14 0.01 -0.23
CA VAL A 137 10.34 0.51 1.15
C VAL A 137 11.24 1.74 1.18
N HIS A 138 12.27 1.77 0.32
CA HIS A 138 13.22 2.89 0.22
C HIS A 138 12.93 3.83 -0.95
N HIS A 139 12.24 3.36 -1.96
CA HIS A 139 11.92 4.08 -3.18
C HIS A 139 10.41 4.02 -3.42
N PRO A 140 9.65 5.03 -2.96
CA PRO A 140 8.20 5.05 -3.14
C PRO A 140 7.83 5.06 -4.63
N PRO A 141 6.62 4.64 -4.99
CA PRO A 141 6.14 4.72 -6.36
C PRO A 141 6.00 6.17 -6.81
N ARG A 142 6.66 6.51 -7.91
CA ARG A 142 6.68 7.90 -8.44
C ARG A 142 5.37 8.25 -9.13
N GLY A 143 4.92 9.48 -8.92
CA GLY A 143 3.84 10.08 -9.69
C GLY A 143 4.25 10.40 -11.12
N ARG A 144 3.28 10.82 -11.94
CA ARG A 144 3.51 11.18 -13.33
C ARG A 144 2.71 12.42 -13.75
N ALA A 145 3.22 13.17 -14.73
CA ALA A 145 2.58 14.36 -15.29
C ALA A 145 2.17 15.41 -14.23
N GLY A 146 2.99 15.60 -13.20
CA GLY A 146 2.70 16.50 -12.09
C GLY A 146 1.97 15.85 -10.91
N GLY A 147 1.69 14.56 -10.97
CA GLY A 147 1.18 13.79 -9.82
C GLY A 147 2.29 13.49 -8.81
N GLU A 148 1.91 13.30 -7.57
CA GLU A 148 2.82 13.07 -6.44
C GLU A 148 3.14 11.59 -6.26
N GLU A 149 4.18 11.31 -5.49
CA GLU A 149 4.58 9.95 -5.14
C GLU A 149 3.55 9.29 -4.22
N GLY A 150 3.38 7.98 -4.38
CA GLY A 150 2.69 7.17 -3.37
C GLY A 150 3.55 6.98 -2.12
N THR A 151 2.97 6.49 -1.04
CA THR A 151 3.74 6.24 0.18
C THR A 151 4.60 4.98 0.06
N ALA A 152 5.78 5.02 0.66
CA ALA A 152 6.64 3.86 0.79
C ALA A 152 6.02 2.78 1.69
N GLY A 153 6.37 1.52 1.42
CA GLY A 153 6.04 0.41 2.30
C GLY A 153 6.82 0.46 3.61
N ARG A 154 6.26 -0.16 4.66
CA ARG A 154 6.93 -0.29 5.97
C ARG A 154 6.70 -1.68 6.54
N VAL A 155 7.70 -2.19 7.27
CA VAL A 155 7.63 -3.46 7.97
C VAL A 155 8.11 -3.26 9.40
N SER A 156 7.30 -3.62 10.35
CA SER A 156 7.61 -3.46 11.78
C SER A 156 6.85 -4.49 12.62
N LEU A 157 7.18 -4.55 13.88
CA LEU A 157 6.31 -5.12 14.91
C LEU A 157 5.30 -4.07 15.38
N VAL A 158 4.17 -4.51 15.93
CA VAL A 158 3.20 -3.58 16.54
C VAL A 158 3.80 -2.88 17.75
N SER A 159 4.72 -3.51 18.48
CA SER A 159 5.51 -2.89 19.54
C SER A 159 6.43 -1.73 19.07
N GLY A 160 6.52 -1.48 17.77
CA GLY A 160 7.29 -0.38 17.19
C GLY A 160 8.68 -0.76 16.67
N LYS A 161 9.16 -1.97 16.92
CA LYS A 161 10.46 -2.42 16.40
C LYS A 161 10.42 -2.53 14.87
N LYS A 162 11.30 -1.81 14.18
CA LYS A 162 11.47 -1.93 12.72
C LYS A 162 12.11 -3.28 12.38
N LEU A 163 11.58 -3.90 11.33
CA LEU A 163 12.10 -5.15 10.78
C LEU A 163 12.89 -4.90 9.50
N ARG A 164 13.75 -5.85 9.15
CA ARG A 164 14.46 -5.84 7.86
C ARG A 164 13.48 -6.13 6.74
N VAL A 165 13.71 -5.49 5.61
CA VAL A 165 12.85 -5.64 4.42
C VAL A 165 13.15 -6.91 3.62
N LYS A 166 14.29 -7.57 3.90
CA LYS A 166 14.72 -8.81 3.25
C LYS A 166 15.30 -9.77 4.28
N GLY A 167 15.10 -11.06 4.01
CA GLY A 167 15.62 -12.15 4.82
C GLY A 167 14.64 -12.67 5.87
N GLU A 168 15.05 -13.72 6.54
CA GLU A 168 14.24 -14.36 7.57
C GLU A 168 14.38 -13.64 8.92
N GLN A 169 13.26 -13.52 9.63
CA GLN A 169 13.17 -12.84 10.92
C GLN A 169 12.09 -13.49 11.78
N THR A 170 12.32 -13.52 13.09
CA THR A 170 11.36 -14.07 14.04
C THR A 170 10.46 -12.96 14.59
N ILE A 171 9.17 -13.22 14.57
CA ILE A 171 8.14 -12.45 15.27
C ILE A 171 8.02 -13.08 16.65
N PRO A 172 8.35 -12.35 17.72
CA PRO A 172 8.40 -12.92 19.06
C PRO A 172 6.99 -13.24 19.58
N ARG A 173 6.94 -14.11 20.58
CA ARG A 173 5.71 -14.45 21.31
C ARG A 173 5.00 -13.18 21.81
N GLY A 174 3.71 -13.07 21.59
CA GLY A 174 2.87 -11.97 22.07
C GLY A 174 2.97 -10.67 21.27
N ASP A 175 3.82 -10.61 20.24
CA ASP A 175 3.88 -9.46 19.33
C ASP A 175 3.25 -9.80 17.97
N ARG A 176 3.05 -8.79 17.15
CA ARG A 176 2.40 -8.91 15.84
C ARG A 176 3.28 -8.33 14.75
N LEU A 177 3.30 -9.02 13.60
CA LEU A 177 3.89 -8.50 12.38
C LEU A 177 2.96 -7.42 11.80
N LYS A 178 3.47 -6.21 11.62
CA LYS A 178 2.76 -5.11 10.95
C LYS A 178 3.36 -4.85 9.59
N LEU A 179 2.54 -5.01 8.55
CA LEU A 179 2.87 -4.74 7.16
C LEU A 179 2.05 -3.55 6.68
N GLU A 180 2.73 -2.50 6.23
CA GLU A 180 2.11 -1.33 5.59
C GLU A 180 2.57 -1.31 4.14
N LEU A 181 1.71 -1.75 3.24
CA LEU A 181 2.02 -1.86 1.82
C LEU A 181 2.06 -0.48 1.16
N PRO A 182 2.91 -0.31 0.12
CA PRO A 182 3.00 0.96 -0.59
C PRO A 182 1.72 1.26 -1.38
N GLY A 183 1.38 2.55 -1.48
CA GLY A 183 0.37 3.03 -2.43
C GLY A 183 0.94 3.19 -3.84
N GLY A 184 0.11 3.50 -4.82
CA GLY A 184 0.54 3.87 -6.16
C GLY A 184 0.81 5.36 -6.29
N GLY A 185 1.57 5.79 -7.30
CA GLY A 185 1.78 7.21 -7.63
C GLY A 185 0.56 7.84 -8.27
N GLY A 186 0.36 9.15 -8.06
CA GLY A 186 -0.69 9.96 -8.66
C GLY A 186 -0.37 10.35 -10.11
N PHE A 187 -1.38 10.78 -10.86
CA PHE A 187 -1.24 11.24 -12.23
C PHE A 187 -1.89 12.62 -12.44
N GLY A 188 -1.14 13.55 -13.03
CA GLY A 188 -1.58 14.92 -13.27
C GLY A 188 -1.53 15.79 -12.02
N ASN A 189 -1.59 17.11 -12.21
CA ASN A 189 -1.53 18.07 -11.10
C ASN A 189 -2.72 17.87 -10.14
N PRO A 190 -2.52 17.63 -8.85
CA PRO A 190 -3.59 17.42 -7.87
C PRO A 190 -4.52 18.63 -7.70
N TYR A 191 -4.03 19.85 -7.91
CA TYR A 191 -4.87 21.06 -7.86
C TYR A 191 -5.89 21.16 -8.99
N THR A 192 -5.78 20.30 -10.03
CA THR A 192 -6.77 20.18 -11.11
C THR A 192 -7.79 19.08 -10.86
N CYS A 193 -7.71 18.40 -9.73
CA CYS A 193 -8.74 17.45 -9.30
C CYS A 193 -10.01 18.22 -8.90
N GLU A 194 -11.17 17.72 -9.28
CA GLU A 194 -12.46 18.30 -8.90
C GLU A 194 -12.64 18.20 -7.37
N PRO A 195 -13.01 19.30 -6.67
CA PRO A 195 -13.14 19.30 -5.21
C PRO A 195 -14.13 18.25 -4.70
N GLU A 196 -15.19 18.00 -5.47
CA GLU A 196 -16.23 17.02 -5.17
C GLU A 196 -15.66 15.59 -5.09
N ARG A 197 -14.76 15.25 -6.00
CA ARG A 197 -14.07 13.93 -5.97
C ARG A 197 -13.15 13.79 -4.77
N VAL A 198 -12.47 14.87 -4.38
CA VAL A 198 -11.67 14.89 -3.16
C VAL A 198 -12.54 14.71 -1.92
N GLN A 199 -13.76 15.31 -1.95
CA GLN A 199 -14.74 15.13 -0.89
C GLN A 199 -15.27 13.69 -0.83
N GLU A 200 -15.52 13.06 -1.96
CA GLU A 200 -15.92 11.65 -2.02
C GLU A 200 -14.84 10.76 -1.42
N ASP A 201 -13.58 10.91 -1.84
CA ASP A 201 -12.43 10.19 -1.28
C ASP A 201 -12.29 10.42 0.25
N PHE A 202 -12.57 11.63 0.73
CA PHE A 202 -12.58 11.94 2.17
C PHE A 202 -13.72 11.24 2.90
N LYS A 203 -14.95 11.30 2.39
CA LYS A 203 -16.13 10.63 2.97
C LYS A 203 -15.97 9.12 3.02
N ASP A 204 -15.33 8.55 2.00
CA ASP A 204 -15.02 7.12 1.92
C ASP A 204 -13.83 6.70 2.81
N GLY A 205 -13.18 7.65 3.49
CA GLY A 205 -12.03 7.40 4.36
C GLY A 205 -10.76 7.01 3.62
N LEU A 206 -10.66 7.31 2.33
CA LEU A 206 -9.50 7.00 1.50
C LEU A 206 -8.37 8.01 1.68
N ILE A 207 -8.73 9.26 2.00
CA ILE A 207 -7.82 10.35 2.34
C ILE A 207 -8.28 11.06 3.61
N SER A 208 -7.34 11.67 4.34
CA SER A 208 -7.62 12.53 5.49
C SER A 208 -7.92 13.97 5.07
N ALA A 209 -8.57 14.75 5.93
CA ALA A 209 -8.78 16.18 5.72
C ALA A 209 -7.44 16.94 5.60
N GLU A 210 -6.42 16.52 6.34
CA GLU A 210 -5.06 17.07 6.25
C GLU A 210 -4.47 16.82 4.86
N SER A 211 -4.59 15.62 4.34
CA SER A 211 -4.14 15.26 2.99
C SER A 211 -4.88 16.04 1.92
N ALA A 212 -6.21 16.19 2.02
CA ALA A 212 -7.03 16.97 1.11
C ALA A 212 -6.55 18.43 1.05
N THR A 213 -6.29 19.04 2.18
CA THR A 213 -5.83 20.43 2.25
C THR A 213 -4.40 20.58 1.74
N LYS A 214 -3.49 19.71 2.17
CA LYS A 214 -2.06 19.80 1.85
C LYS A 214 -1.76 19.52 0.39
N HIS A 215 -2.35 18.46 -0.16
CA HIS A 215 -2.00 17.94 -1.49
C HIS A 215 -2.95 18.40 -2.60
N TYR A 216 -4.22 18.58 -2.28
CA TYR A 216 -5.25 18.97 -3.27
C TYR A 216 -5.69 20.43 -3.15
N GLY A 217 -5.33 21.10 -2.04
CA GLY A 217 -5.79 22.46 -1.75
C GLY A 217 -7.30 22.55 -1.54
N VAL A 218 -7.91 21.46 -1.04
CA VAL A 218 -9.35 21.41 -0.71
C VAL A 218 -9.53 21.53 0.79
N VAL A 219 -10.35 22.48 1.19
CA VAL A 219 -10.69 22.75 2.59
C VAL A 219 -12.11 22.28 2.84
N PHE A 220 -12.35 21.66 3.99
CA PHE A 220 -13.67 21.21 4.41
C PHE A 220 -14.16 22.02 5.62
N HIS A 221 -15.47 22.22 5.66
CA HIS A 221 -16.19 22.63 6.87
C HIS A 221 -16.23 21.48 7.91
N GLU A 222 -16.68 21.77 9.12
CA GLU A 222 -16.83 20.77 10.18
C GLU A 222 -17.81 19.64 9.84
N ASP A 223 -18.77 19.91 8.95
CA ASP A 223 -19.73 18.93 8.43
C ASP A 223 -19.20 18.05 7.28
N GLY A 224 -17.95 18.29 6.86
CA GLY A 224 -17.30 17.56 5.77
C GLY A 224 -17.70 18.02 4.37
N GLN A 225 -18.39 19.16 4.25
CA GLN A 225 -18.65 19.80 2.96
C GLN A 225 -17.44 20.64 2.52
N VAL A 226 -17.29 20.83 1.21
CA VAL A 226 -16.22 21.67 0.67
C VAL A 226 -16.48 23.13 1.00
N ASP A 227 -15.50 23.80 1.58
CA ASP A 227 -15.45 25.25 1.67
C ASP A 227 -14.90 25.80 0.34
N GLU A 228 -15.81 26.25 -0.52
CA GLU A 228 -15.46 26.71 -1.87
C GLU A 228 -14.56 27.95 -1.84
N GLU A 229 -14.82 28.90 -0.93
CA GLU A 229 -14.07 30.15 -0.85
C GLU A 229 -12.63 29.89 -0.37
N ALA A 230 -12.47 29.14 0.70
CA ALA A 230 -11.18 28.75 1.22
C ALA A 230 -10.40 27.89 0.22
N THR A 231 -11.07 26.97 -0.47
CA THR A 231 -10.48 26.10 -1.50
C THR A 231 -9.98 26.94 -2.69
N LEU A 232 -10.77 27.87 -3.20
CA LEU A 232 -10.37 28.78 -4.28
C LEU A 232 -9.16 29.64 -3.88
N LYS A 233 -9.16 30.18 -2.67
CA LYS A 233 -8.06 30.97 -2.14
C LYS A 233 -6.79 30.14 -2.01
N MET A 234 -6.91 28.90 -1.51
CA MET A 234 -5.79 27.99 -1.34
C MET A 234 -5.15 27.61 -2.69
N ARG A 235 -5.97 27.32 -3.70
CA ARG A 235 -5.50 26.93 -5.03
C ARG A 235 -4.90 28.08 -5.83
N LYS A 236 -5.44 29.30 -5.72
CA LYS A 236 -4.88 30.51 -6.39
C LYS A 236 -3.45 30.84 -5.94
N ASN A 237 -3.09 30.51 -4.72
CA ASN A 237 -1.76 30.79 -4.18
C ASN A 237 -0.70 29.76 -4.59
N ARG A 238 -1.07 28.70 -5.30
CA ARG A 238 -0.19 27.58 -5.65
C ARG A 238 -0.15 27.23 -7.16
N THR A 239 -0.95 27.93 -7.98
CA THR A 239 -0.86 27.96 -9.45
C THR A 239 -0.01 29.12 -9.88
#